data_411db5924cdc7051ff2691c518c54fb1
#
_entry.id   411db5924cdc7051ff2691c518c54fb1
#
_cell.length_a   1.000
_cell.length_b   1.000
_cell.length_c   1.000
_cell.angle_alpha   90.00
_cell.angle_beta   90.00
_cell.angle_gamma   90.00
#
_symmetry.space_group_name_H-M   'P 1'
#
loop_
_entity.id
_entity.type
_entity.pdbx_description
1 polymer ?
#
loop_
_entity_poly.entity_id
_entity_poly.type
_entity_poly.pdbx_seq_one_letter_code
_entity_poly.pdbx_strand_id
1 'polypeptide(L)'
;MSKKRLAKVQVILIALVVAMTGCHHKEEQQLPIVIVDKPSKEDVQIYGEYVGRIRAASFVEVHARVEGFLEKMLFEEGKRVKQNEPLFMINPDKYRARVEKAKAQLKKSQAQAAKARRDVERLKPLYEQHAASQLDLDNATAALEDAEANIAMSKADLDQAEMELSYTVVTSPLSGYISERFVDVGALVGPGVNSKLAAVVKSDTVLVDFKMTALDYLRAERRNVKFGERDTTRSWQPTVTVTLADDSEYPVKGIVDFADPLVDPKTGTFGVRAELSNPNQKLLPGQFTKVKLLLDVRERSIVVPRKALSIEKGGAFIYIIRRDDIAEKRFVQTGPE
;
A
#
# COMPACT_ATOMS: atom_id res chain seq x y z
N MET A 1 39.92 102.22 34.41
CA MET A 1 39.70 100.82 34.89
C MET A 1 40.71 99.95 34.20
N SER A 2 41.47 99.26 35.01
CA SER A 2 42.82 98.74 34.83
C SER A 2 42.97 97.59 33.81
N LYS A 3 43.96 97.71 32.89
CA LYS A 3 44.45 96.69 31.95
C LYS A 3 44.69 95.31 32.59
N LYS A 4 44.79 95.22 33.91
CA LYS A 4 44.95 93.97 34.68
C LYS A 4 43.68 93.10 34.76
N ARG A 5 42.45 93.71 34.60
CA ARG A 5 41.19 92.96 34.59
C ARG A 5 40.90 92.28 33.23
N LEU A 6 41.33 92.89 32.13
CA LEU A 6 41.16 92.34 30.79
C LEU A 6 42.05 91.07 30.58
N ALA A 7 43.31 91.18 31.10
CA ALA A 7 44.23 90.04 31.00
C ALA A 7 43.77 88.79 31.80
N LYS A 8 43.12 89.00 32.98
CA LYS A 8 42.55 87.88 33.75
C LYS A 8 41.35 87.19 33.08
N VAL A 9 40.49 88.01 32.38
CA VAL A 9 39.35 87.45 31.65
C VAL A 9 39.79 86.67 30.40
N GLN A 10 40.88 87.18 29.70
CA GLN A 10 41.42 86.39 28.57
C GLN A 10 42.07 85.11 28.97
N VAL A 11 42.77 85.01 30.10
CA VAL A 11 43.38 83.80 30.59
C VAL A 11 42.31 82.77 31.04
N ILE A 12 41.22 83.26 31.65
CA ILE A 12 40.10 82.41 32.06
C ILE A 12 39.35 81.87 30.82
N LEU A 13 39.21 82.67 29.78
CA LEU A 13 38.54 82.26 28.55
C LEU A 13 39.36 81.25 27.78
N ILE A 14 40.71 81.44 27.73
CA ILE A 14 41.63 80.45 27.13
C ILE A 14 41.68 79.13 27.91
N ALA A 15 41.66 79.17 29.24
CA ALA A 15 41.58 77.99 30.08
C ALA A 15 40.26 77.22 29.90
N LEU A 16 39.16 77.96 29.69
CA LEU A 16 37.85 77.37 29.45
C LEU A 16 37.77 76.70 28.05
N VAL A 17 38.43 77.24 27.03
CA VAL A 17 38.49 76.70 25.68
C VAL A 17 39.40 75.44 25.66
N VAL A 18 40.48 75.38 26.40
CA VAL A 18 41.37 74.19 26.51
C VAL A 18 40.70 73.06 27.33
N ALA A 19 39.82 73.40 28.28
CA ALA A 19 39.07 72.46 29.03
C ALA A 19 37.95 71.76 28.22
N MET A 20 37.46 72.43 27.15
CA MET A 20 36.45 71.85 26.24
C MET A 20 37.03 70.95 25.14
N THR A 21 38.35 70.87 24.93
CA THR A 21 38.97 70.04 23.87
C THR A 21 39.49 68.70 24.41
N GLY A 22 39.26 68.35 25.65
CA GLY A 22 39.90 67.25 26.31
C GLY A 22 39.03 66.06 26.70
N CYS A 23 37.99 65.69 25.95
CA CYS A 23 37.34 64.38 26.17
C CYS A 23 36.81 63.84 24.84
N HIS A 24 37.70 63.45 23.93
CA HIS A 24 37.35 62.47 22.96
C HIS A 24 37.55 61.11 23.64
N HIS A 25 36.51 60.64 24.33
CA HIS A 25 36.41 59.22 24.72
C HIS A 25 36.27 58.43 23.42
N LYS A 26 37.34 57.77 22.98
CA LYS A 26 37.25 56.72 21.99
C LYS A 26 36.42 55.64 22.64
N GLU A 27 35.11 55.55 22.33
CA GLU A 27 34.32 54.39 22.61
C GLU A 27 35.09 53.20 21.97
N GLU A 28 35.73 52.36 22.78
CA GLU A 28 36.16 51.04 22.35
C GLU A 28 34.88 50.32 21.93
N GLN A 29 34.64 50.22 20.65
CA GLN A 29 33.60 49.38 20.11
C GLN A 29 33.90 47.95 20.58
N GLN A 30 33.17 47.53 21.59
CA GLN A 30 33.20 46.12 22.00
C GLN A 30 32.76 45.30 20.78
N LEU A 31 33.69 44.62 20.17
CA LEU A 31 33.42 43.72 19.06
C LEU A 31 32.44 42.67 19.53
N PRO A 32 31.35 42.42 18.76
CA PRO A 32 30.39 41.41 19.17
C PRO A 32 31.01 40.03 19.22
N ILE A 33 30.78 39.31 20.31
CA ILE A 33 31.19 37.91 20.45
C ILE A 33 30.31 37.09 19.54
N VAL A 34 30.93 36.38 18.58
CA VAL A 34 30.24 35.49 17.64
C VAL A 34 30.66 34.04 17.91
N ILE A 35 29.68 33.16 17.87
CA ILE A 35 29.93 31.71 17.96
C ILE A 35 30.24 31.22 16.55
N VAL A 36 31.39 30.56 16.41
CA VAL A 36 31.81 29.96 15.12
C VAL A 36 31.75 28.45 15.22
N ASP A 37 31.35 27.80 14.14
CA ASP A 37 31.29 26.35 14.02
C ASP A 37 31.97 25.88 12.73
N LYS A 38 32.43 24.63 12.71
CA LYS A 38 33.02 24.05 11.52
C LYS A 38 31.96 23.33 10.72
N PRO A 39 31.93 23.50 9.37
CA PRO A 39 31.04 22.74 8.54
C PRO A 39 31.38 21.25 8.66
N SER A 40 30.35 20.42 8.81
CA SER A 40 30.47 18.96 8.76
C SER A 40 30.28 18.43 7.33
N LYS A 41 30.79 17.23 7.07
CA LYS A 41 30.49 16.49 5.84
C LYS A 41 29.66 15.28 6.24
N GLU A 42 28.43 15.27 5.79
CA GLU A 42 27.45 14.23 6.15
C GLU A 42 26.67 13.80 4.90
N ASP A 43 26.10 12.60 4.98
CA ASP A 43 25.14 12.12 3.97
C ASP A 43 23.77 12.70 4.27
N VAL A 44 23.31 13.59 3.41
CA VAL A 44 22.03 14.28 3.57
C VAL A 44 20.94 13.53 2.84
N GLN A 45 19.94 13.07 3.58
CA GLN A 45 18.76 12.41 3.05
C GLN A 45 17.71 13.47 2.69
N ILE A 46 17.21 13.40 1.46
CA ILE A 46 16.20 14.32 0.94
C ILE A 46 14.88 13.58 0.85
N TYR A 47 13.88 14.09 1.54
CA TYR A 47 12.54 13.51 1.60
C TYR A 47 11.54 14.38 0.85
N GLY A 48 10.56 13.71 0.23
CA GLY A 48 9.28 14.30 -0.16
C GLY A 48 8.23 13.95 0.88
N GLU A 49 7.39 14.93 1.24
CA GLU A 49 6.27 14.72 2.16
C GLU A 49 4.95 14.74 1.38
N TYR A 50 4.14 13.72 1.59
CA TYR A 50 2.87 13.51 0.90
C TYR A 50 1.80 13.10 1.88
N VAL A 51 0.53 13.30 1.50
CA VAL A 51 -0.61 12.71 2.21
C VAL A 51 -0.93 11.39 1.53
N GLY A 52 -0.94 10.31 2.31
CA GLY A 52 -1.27 8.98 1.86
C GLY A 52 -2.51 8.40 2.55
N ARG A 53 -3.03 7.34 1.96
CA ARG A 53 -4.12 6.53 2.53
C ARG A 53 -3.65 5.09 2.67
N ILE A 54 -3.88 4.53 3.85
CA ILE A 54 -3.58 3.13 4.13
C ILE A 54 -4.69 2.25 3.55
N ARG A 55 -4.29 1.21 2.82
CA ARG A 55 -5.19 0.20 2.26
C ARG A 55 -4.71 -1.19 2.65
N ALA A 56 -5.64 -2.12 2.84
CA ALA A 56 -5.28 -3.52 3.05
C ALA A 56 -4.57 -4.10 1.81
N ALA A 57 -3.63 -5.02 2.03
CA ALA A 57 -2.99 -5.75 0.94
C ALA A 57 -4.01 -6.57 0.13
N SER A 58 -5.00 -7.14 0.81
CA SER A 58 -6.13 -7.81 0.17
C SER A 58 -7.41 -7.55 0.97
N PHE A 59 -8.49 -7.26 0.24
CA PHE A 59 -9.83 -7.09 0.77
C PHE A 59 -10.78 -7.90 -0.13
N VAL A 60 -11.48 -8.86 0.45
CA VAL A 60 -12.41 -9.71 -0.29
C VAL A 60 -13.73 -9.79 0.43
N GLU A 61 -14.79 -9.46 -0.28
CA GLU A 61 -16.16 -9.64 0.18
C GLU A 61 -16.59 -11.10 0.01
N VAL A 62 -17.13 -11.67 1.07
CA VAL A 62 -17.65 -13.03 1.10
C VAL A 62 -19.12 -12.99 0.74
N HIS A 63 -19.46 -13.64 -0.37
CA HIS A 63 -20.83 -13.67 -0.91
C HIS A 63 -21.43 -15.08 -0.88
N ALA A 64 -22.76 -15.15 -0.64
CA ALA A 64 -23.53 -16.38 -0.85
C ALA A 64 -23.60 -16.70 -2.36
N ARG A 65 -23.21 -17.92 -2.72
CA ARG A 65 -23.27 -18.43 -4.12
C ARG A 65 -24.55 -19.21 -4.43
N VAL A 66 -25.24 -19.63 -3.38
CA VAL A 66 -26.47 -20.41 -3.46
C VAL A 66 -27.54 -19.81 -2.56
N GLU A 67 -28.81 -20.03 -2.92
CA GLU A 67 -29.97 -19.50 -2.21
C GLU A 67 -30.41 -20.42 -1.08
N GLY A 68 -30.61 -19.88 0.11
CA GLY A 68 -31.14 -20.62 1.25
C GLY A 68 -31.13 -19.79 2.53
N PHE A 69 -31.71 -20.35 3.59
CA PHE A 69 -31.67 -19.71 4.91
C PHE A 69 -30.32 -19.89 5.55
N LEU A 70 -29.77 -18.83 6.13
CA LEU A 70 -28.53 -18.85 6.89
C LEU A 70 -28.77 -19.56 8.23
N GLU A 71 -28.18 -20.74 8.44
CA GLU A 71 -28.41 -21.53 9.65
C GLU A 71 -27.44 -21.20 10.76
N LYS A 72 -26.17 -21.01 10.42
CA LYS A 72 -25.10 -20.84 11.41
C LYS A 72 -24.04 -19.86 10.93
N MET A 73 -23.51 -19.13 11.90
CA MET A 73 -22.26 -18.38 11.81
C MET A 73 -21.20 -19.16 12.64
N LEU A 74 -20.03 -19.40 12.07
CA LEU A 74 -19.00 -20.29 12.64
C LEU A 74 -17.72 -19.55 13.04
N PHE A 75 -17.74 -18.23 13.04
CA PHE A 75 -16.60 -17.36 13.40
C PHE A 75 -17.02 -16.32 14.43
N GLU A 76 -16.03 -15.66 15.04
CA GLU A 76 -16.22 -14.47 15.86
C GLU A 76 -15.83 -13.22 15.04
N GLU A 77 -16.70 -12.20 15.07
CA GLU A 77 -16.48 -10.92 14.38
C GLU A 77 -15.19 -10.22 14.85
N GLY A 78 -14.44 -9.65 13.92
CA GLY A 78 -13.17 -8.98 14.21
C GLY A 78 -11.99 -9.93 14.50
N LYS A 79 -12.20 -11.24 14.49
CA LYS A 79 -11.13 -12.22 14.73
C LYS A 79 -10.43 -12.65 13.46
N ARG A 80 -9.29 -13.30 13.65
CA ARG A 80 -8.51 -13.85 12.54
C ARG A 80 -9.11 -15.17 12.09
N VAL A 81 -9.26 -15.32 10.78
CA VAL A 81 -9.71 -16.55 10.12
C VAL A 81 -8.63 -17.06 9.15
N LYS A 82 -8.59 -18.34 8.89
CA LYS A 82 -7.68 -18.98 7.95
C LYS A 82 -8.37 -19.16 6.59
N GLN A 83 -7.57 -19.22 5.54
CA GLN A 83 -8.09 -19.60 4.21
C GLN A 83 -8.78 -20.97 4.27
N ASN A 84 -9.94 -21.08 3.60
CA ASN A 84 -10.82 -22.27 3.57
C ASN A 84 -11.48 -22.59 4.93
N GLU A 85 -11.36 -21.75 5.94
CA GLU A 85 -12.09 -21.91 7.19
C GLU A 85 -13.58 -21.68 6.98
N PRO A 86 -14.47 -22.58 7.49
CA PRO A 86 -15.91 -22.40 7.38
C PRO A 86 -16.37 -21.16 8.15
N LEU A 87 -17.09 -20.26 7.47
CA LEU A 87 -17.60 -19.02 8.04
C LEU A 87 -19.11 -19.08 8.31
N PHE A 88 -19.86 -19.55 7.31
CA PHE A 88 -21.31 -19.64 7.40
C PHE A 88 -21.81 -20.98 6.87
N MET A 89 -22.96 -21.38 7.36
CA MET A 89 -23.69 -22.55 6.88
C MET A 89 -25.08 -22.11 6.41
N ILE A 90 -25.36 -22.35 5.14
CA ILE A 90 -26.66 -22.19 4.50
C ILE A 90 -27.38 -23.53 4.55
N ASN A 91 -28.71 -23.57 4.75
CA ASN A 91 -29.49 -24.80 4.83
C ASN A 91 -29.19 -25.72 3.63
N PRO A 92 -28.61 -26.93 3.84
CA PRO A 92 -28.16 -27.80 2.77
C PRO A 92 -29.23 -28.78 2.28
N ASP A 93 -30.39 -28.88 2.91
CA ASP A 93 -31.32 -30.00 2.70
C ASP A 93 -31.80 -30.10 1.25
N LYS A 94 -32.17 -28.97 0.63
CA LYS A 94 -32.54 -28.90 -0.79
C LYS A 94 -31.43 -29.41 -1.72
N TYR A 95 -30.19 -29.07 -1.39
CA TYR A 95 -29.01 -29.43 -2.19
C TYR A 95 -28.62 -30.91 -1.98
N ARG A 96 -28.74 -31.43 -0.75
CA ARG A 96 -28.54 -32.85 -0.47
C ARG A 96 -29.54 -33.70 -1.25
N ALA A 97 -30.84 -33.33 -1.25
CA ALA A 97 -31.85 -34.01 -2.01
C ALA A 97 -31.55 -34.01 -3.53
N ARG A 98 -31.01 -32.89 -4.09
CA ARG A 98 -30.58 -32.84 -5.49
C ARG A 98 -29.42 -33.81 -5.79
N VAL A 99 -28.42 -33.87 -4.92
CA VAL A 99 -27.27 -34.78 -5.05
C VAL A 99 -27.79 -36.23 -5.05
N GLU A 100 -28.65 -36.62 -4.12
CA GLU A 100 -29.18 -37.96 -4.07
C GLU A 100 -30.01 -38.31 -5.32
N LYS A 101 -30.80 -37.35 -5.85
CA LYS A 101 -31.53 -37.55 -7.11
C LYS A 101 -30.56 -37.74 -8.31
N ALA A 102 -29.49 -36.93 -8.40
CA ALA A 102 -28.51 -37.05 -9.47
C ALA A 102 -27.72 -38.36 -9.38
N LYS A 103 -27.34 -38.82 -8.17
CA LYS A 103 -26.72 -40.13 -7.94
C LYS A 103 -27.61 -41.29 -8.42
N ALA A 104 -28.91 -41.23 -8.10
CA ALA A 104 -29.85 -42.24 -8.55
C ALA A 104 -29.99 -42.27 -10.08
N GLN A 105 -30.00 -41.10 -10.72
CA GLN A 105 -30.05 -41.00 -12.19
C GLN A 105 -28.76 -41.55 -12.84
N LEU A 106 -27.58 -41.26 -12.31
CA LEU A 106 -26.30 -41.80 -12.78
C LEU A 106 -26.31 -43.36 -12.68
N LYS A 107 -26.78 -43.90 -11.55
CA LYS A 107 -26.89 -45.35 -11.36
C LYS A 107 -27.84 -46.00 -12.37
N LYS A 108 -28.96 -45.30 -12.73
CA LYS A 108 -29.90 -45.76 -13.77
C LYS A 108 -29.20 -45.78 -15.13
N SER A 109 -28.49 -44.71 -15.51
CA SER A 109 -27.76 -44.63 -16.80
C SER A 109 -26.67 -45.70 -16.90
N GLN A 110 -25.94 -45.95 -15.80
CA GLN A 110 -24.93 -47.05 -15.73
C GLN A 110 -25.56 -48.41 -15.93
N ALA A 111 -26.75 -48.67 -15.36
CA ALA A 111 -27.45 -49.94 -15.56
C ALA A 111 -27.92 -50.13 -17.00
N GLN A 112 -28.38 -49.05 -17.67
CA GLN A 112 -28.75 -49.07 -19.10
C GLN A 112 -27.55 -49.32 -19.99
N ALA A 113 -26.41 -48.69 -19.78
CA ALA A 113 -25.19 -48.94 -20.53
C ALA A 113 -24.66 -50.35 -20.32
N ALA A 114 -24.70 -50.86 -19.08
CA ALA A 114 -24.35 -52.24 -18.79
C ALA A 114 -25.25 -53.27 -19.50
N LYS A 115 -26.55 -52.94 -19.69
CA LYS A 115 -27.45 -53.76 -20.51
C LYS A 115 -27.04 -53.72 -21.99
N ALA A 116 -26.90 -52.51 -22.57
CA ALA A 116 -26.52 -52.31 -23.95
C ALA A 116 -25.17 -53.00 -24.29
N ARG A 117 -24.21 -52.89 -23.38
CA ARG A 117 -22.90 -53.56 -23.52
C ARG A 117 -23.06 -55.07 -23.65
N ARG A 118 -23.84 -55.70 -22.77
CA ARG A 118 -24.11 -57.15 -22.84
C ARG A 118 -24.83 -57.56 -24.12
N ASP A 119 -25.69 -56.66 -24.71
CA ASP A 119 -26.36 -56.92 -25.95
C ASP A 119 -25.38 -56.92 -27.13
N VAL A 120 -24.43 -55.96 -27.19
CA VAL A 120 -23.32 -55.93 -28.15
C VAL A 120 -22.40 -57.14 -27.99
N GLU A 121 -21.98 -57.49 -26.77
CA GLU A 121 -21.14 -58.66 -26.47
C GLU A 121 -21.80 -59.98 -26.92
N ARG A 122 -23.09 -60.07 -26.89
CA ARG A 122 -23.85 -61.24 -27.36
C ARG A 122 -24.01 -61.26 -28.87
N LEU A 123 -24.31 -60.11 -29.51
CA LEU A 123 -24.56 -60.05 -30.95
C LEU A 123 -23.28 -60.14 -31.77
N LYS A 124 -22.16 -59.63 -31.29
CA LYS A 124 -20.90 -59.63 -32.02
C LYS A 124 -20.45 -61.01 -32.46
N PRO A 125 -20.34 -62.07 -31.58
CA PRO A 125 -19.97 -63.42 -32.00
C PRO A 125 -21.02 -64.08 -32.89
N LEU A 126 -22.32 -63.76 -32.75
CA LEU A 126 -23.40 -64.30 -33.62
C LEU A 126 -23.30 -63.72 -35.02
N TYR A 127 -22.93 -62.45 -35.17
CA TYR A 127 -22.65 -61.86 -36.44
C TYR A 127 -21.43 -62.49 -37.12
N GLU A 128 -20.35 -62.71 -36.40
CA GLU A 128 -19.13 -63.40 -36.90
C GLU A 128 -19.44 -64.82 -37.39
N GLN A 129 -20.46 -65.50 -36.80
CA GLN A 129 -20.96 -66.82 -37.23
C GLN A 129 -22.07 -66.77 -38.27
N HIS A 130 -22.37 -65.56 -38.85
CA HIS A 130 -23.48 -65.36 -39.78
C HIS A 130 -24.87 -65.69 -39.20
N ALA A 131 -25.04 -65.68 -37.88
CA ALA A 131 -26.29 -66.00 -37.18
C ALA A 131 -27.05 -64.74 -36.72
N ALA A 132 -26.51 -63.54 -36.97
CA ALA A 132 -27.15 -62.24 -36.76
C ALA A 132 -26.89 -61.29 -37.96
N SER A 133 -27.77 -60.31 -38.22
CA SER A 133 -27.57 -59.33 -39.27
C SER A 133 -26.61 -58.20 -38.87
N GLN A 134 -25.99 -57.56 -39.85
CA GLN A 134 -25.18 -56.35 -39.63
C GLN A 134 -26.00 -55.23 -38.99
N LEU A 135 -27.23 -55.08 -39.42
CA LEU A 135 -28.15 -54.06 -38.90
C LEU A 135 -28.40 -54.22 -37.41
N ASP A 136 -28.50 -55.51 -36.92
CA ASP A 136 -28.71 -55.77 -35.49
C ASP A 136 -27.50 -55.39 -34.67
N LEU A 137 -26.29 -55.68 -35.17
CA LEU A 137 -25.05 -55.32 -34.50
C LEU A 137 -24.83 -53.78 -34.48
N ASP A 138 -25.10 -53.12 -35.64
CA ASP A 138 -24.98 -51.65 -35.73
C ASP A 138 -25.97 -50.95 -34.81
N ASN A 139 -27.22 -51.41 -34.74
CA ASN A 139 -28.24 -50.90 -33.81
C ASN A 139 -27.82 -51.10 -32.34
N ALA A 140 -27.28 -52.26 -31.98
CA ALA A 140 -26.82 -52.50 -30.61
C ALA A 140 -25.61 -51.65 -30.25
N THR A 141 -24.69 -51.44 -31.18
CA THR A 141 -23.50 -50.58 -30.99
C THR A 141 -23.94 -49.09 -30.81
N ALA A 142 -24.86 -48.60 -31.69
CA ALA A 142 -25.40 -47.27 -31.51
C ALA A 142 -26.15 -47.07 -30.18
N ALA A 143 -26.89 -48.09 -29.71
CA ALA A 143 -27.56 -48.09 -28.42
C ALA A 143 -26.57 -48.06 -27.25
N LEU A 144 -25.42 -48.73 -27.39
CA LEU A 144 -24.36 -48.65 -26.40
C LEU A 144 -23.71 -47.26 -26.35
N GLU A 145 -23.41 -46.70 -27.50
CA GLU A 145 -22.83 -45.33 -27.59
C GLU A 145 -23.79 -44.27 -27.00
N ASP A 146 -25.11 -44.36 -27.30
CA ASP A 146 -26.13 -43.50 -26.69
C ASP A 146 -26.15 -43.69 -25.14
N ALA A 147 -26.13 -44.90 -24.66
CA ALA A 147 -26.14 -45.20 -23.22
C ALA A 147 -24.87 -44.70 -22.52
N GLU A 148 -23.70 -44.75 -23.16
CA GLU A 148 -22.45 -44.21 -22.67
C GLU A 148 -22.45 -42.67 -22.64
N ALA A 149 -23.04 -42.03 -23.66
CA ALA A 149 -23.26 -40.59 -23.63
C ALA A 149 -24.19 -40.15 -22.49
N ASN A 150 -25.26 -40.95 -22.23
CA ASN A 150 -26.16 -40.70 -21.10
C ASN A 150 -25.49 -40.85 -19.74
N ILE A 151 -24.47 -41.71 -19.57
CA ILE A 151 -23.65 -41.77 -18.36
C ILE A 151 -22.87 -40.44 -18.20
N ALA A 152 -22.22 -40.00 -19.25
CA ALA A 152 -21.44 -38.73 -19.22
C ALA A 152 -22.32 -37.54 -18.82
N MET A 153 -23.51 -37.43 -19.38
CA MET A 153 -24.49 -36.40 -19.04
C MET A 153 -24.92 -36.50 -17.57
N SER A 154 -25.34 -37.69 -17.10
CA SER A 154 -25.78 -37.89 -15.71
C SER A 154 -24.66 -37.66 -14.70
N LYS A 155 -23.40 -37.90 -15.07
CA LYS A 155 -22.23 -37.62 -14.25
C LYS A 155 -22.02 -36.11 -14.14
N ALA A 156 -22.12 -35.34 -15.23
CA ALA A 156 -22.03 -33.90 -15.22
C ALA A 156 -23.13 -33.26 -14.33
N ASP A 157 -24.36 -33.77 -14.39
CA ASP A 157 -25.46 -33.36 -13.51
C ASP A 157 -25.16 -33.61 -12.03
N LEU A 158 -24.54 -34.75 -11.72
CA LEU A 158 -24.10 -35.05 -10.36
C LEU A 158 -23.00 -34.10 -9.89
N ASP A 159 -21.97 -33.89 -10.70
CA ASP A 159 -20.87 -33.01 -10.38
C ASP A 159 -21.39 -31.56 -10.13
N GLN A 160 -22.37 -31.09 -10.90
CA GLN A 160 -23.01 -29.81 -10.67
C GLN A 160 -23.79 -29.78 -9.34
N ALA A 161 -24.56 -30.83 -9.03
CA ALA A 161 -25.32 -30.90 -7.79
C ALA A 161 -24.39 -30.92 -6.54
N GLU A 162 -23.27 -31.65 -6.61
CA GLU A 162 -22.26 -31.69 -5.56
C GLU A 162 -21.56 -30.34 -5.38
N MET A 163 -21.28 -29.63 -6.47
CA MET A 163 -20.73 -28.28 -6.44
C MET A 163 -21.71 -27.30 -5.76
N GLU A 164 -23.01 -27.33 -6.10
CA GLU A 164 -24.03 -26.51 -5.46
C GLU A 164 -24.14 -26.81 -3.96
N LEU A 165 -24.06 -28.10 -3.57
CA LEU A 165 -24.05 -28.50 -2.17
C LEU A 165 -22.80 -27.97 -1.44
N SER A 166 -21.64 -27.99 -2.08
CA SER A 166 -20.42 -27.47 -1.49
C SER A 166 -20.52 -25.97 -1.17
N TYR A 167 -21.26 -25.22 -1.96
CA TYR A 167 -21.48 -23.77 -1.76
C TYR A 167 -22.41 -23.44 -0.58
N THR A 168 -23.08 -24.45 0.01
CA THR A 168 -23.85 -24.22 1.25
C THR A 168 -22.96 -24.00 2.46
N VAL A 169 -21.69 -24.43 2.41
CA VAL A 169 -20.67 -24.10 3.40
C VAL A 169 -19.81 -22.98 2.81
N VAL A 170 -20.05 -21.75 3.29
CA VAL A 170 -19.30 -20.58 2.85
C VAL A 170 -17.99 -20.52 3.60
N THR A 171 -16.86 -20.53 2.89
CA THR A 171 -15.52 -20.53 3.47
C THR A 171 -14.78 -19.24 3.20
N SER A 172 -13.75 -18.95 4.02
CA SER A 172 -12.90 -17.79 3.83
C SER A 172 -12.02 -17.92 2.58
N PRO A 173 -12.01 -16.93 1.66
CA PRO A 173 -11.19 -16.96 0.46
C PRO A 173 -9.69 -16.73 0.74
N LEU A 174 -9.35 -16.13 1.89
CA LEU A 174 -7.98 -15.83 2.31
C LEU A 174 -7.83 -15.88 3.83
N SER A 175 -6.59 -15.95 4.31
CA SER A 175 -6.28 -15.78 5.73
C SER A 175 -6.20 -14.29 6.07
N GLY A 176 -6.98 -13.84 7.07
CA GLY A 176 -7.05 -12.42 7.43
C GLY A 176 -7.98 -12.18 8.61
N TYR A 177 -8.43 -10.95 8.79
CA TYR A 177 -9.40 -10.55 9.81
C TYR A 177 -10.76 -10.43 9.16
N ILE A 178 -11.76 -11.06 9.77
CA ILE A 178 -13.14 -10.99 9.29
C ILE A 178 -13.84 -9.76 9.88
N SER A 179 -14.64 -9.08 9.06
CA SER A 179 -15.49 -7.96 9.49
C SER A 179 -16.68 -8.44 10.34
N GLU A 180 -17.53 -7.50 10.72
CA GLU A 180 -18.90 -7.81 11.16
C GLU A 180 -19.68 -8.54 10.05
N ARG A 181 -20.72 -9.28 10.45
CA ARG A 181 -21.69 -9.88 9.51
C ARG A 181 -22.61 -8.80 8.94
N PHE A 182 -22.97 -8.94 7.69
CA PHE A 182 -23.95 -8.07 7.04
C PHE A 182 -25.36 -8.65 7.04
N VAL A 183 -25.51 -9.93 7.41
CA VAL A 183 -26.78 -10.66 7.42
C VAL A 183 -26.88 -11.53 8.68
N ASP A 184 -28.05 -11.53 9.31
CA ASP A 184 -28.30 -12.32 10.50
C ASP A 184 -28.65 -13.77 10.20
N VAL A 185 -28.38 -14.67 11.16
CA VAL A 185 -28.80 -16.07 11.13
C VAL A 185 -30.31 -16.11 11.07
N GLY A 186 -30.86 -16.97 10.20
CA GLY A 186 -32.30 -17.09 9.89
C GLY A 186 -32.74 -16.27 8.68
N ALA A 187 -31.93 -15.38 8.14
CA ALA A 187 -32.26 -14.63 6.94
C ALA A 187 -32.10 -15.47 5.67
N LEU A 188 -32.89 -15.14 4.65
CA LEU A 188 -32.71 -15.69 3.30
C LEU A 188 -31.53 -14.97 2.60
N VAL A 189 -30.57 -15.75 2.12
CA VAL A 189 -29.39 -15.29 1.42
C VAL A 189 -29.32 -15.95 0.03
N GLY A 190 -28.58 -15.33 -0.91
CA GLY A 190 -28.39 -15.91 -2.24
C GLY A 190 -27.85 -14.93 -3.27
N PRO A 191 -27.55 -15.39 -4.50
CA PRO A 191 -27.11 -14.53 -5.60
C PRO A 191 -28.17 -13.49 -5.94
N GLY A 192 -28.01 -12.24 -5.51
CA GLY A 192 -28.95 -11.14 -5.78
C GLY A 192 -29.78 -10.66 -4.60
N VAL A 193 -29.93 -11.46 -3.53
CA VAL A 193 -30.61 -11.06 -2.31
C VAL A 193 -29.69 -11.33 -1.11
N ASN A 194 -29.35 -10.27 -0.36
CA ASN A 194 -28.46 -10.41 0.81
C ASN A 194 -27.20 -11.26 0.52
N SER A 195 -26.62 -11.07 -0.67
CA SER A 195 -25.50 -11.92 -1.13
C SER A 195 -24.22 -11.67 -0.33
N LYS A 196 -23.97 -10.43 0.11
CA LYS A 196 -22.81 -10.05 0.91
C LYS A 196 -23.01 -10.48 2.35
N LEU A 197 -22.18 -11.40 2.83
CA LEU A 197 -22.28 -11.98 4.17
C LEU A 197 -21.29 -11.36 5.15
N ALA A 198 -20.04 -11.20 4.75
CA ALA A 198 -18.94 -10.61 5.52
C ALA A 198 -17.87 -10.08 4.58
N ALA A 199 -16.79 -9.50 5.13
CA ALA A 199 -15.58 -9.21 4.38
C ALA A 199 -14.37 -9.75 5.14
N VAL A 200 -13.36 -10.23 4.42
CA VAL A 200 -12.09 -10.68 5.01
C VAL A 200 -10.97 -9.76 4.51
N VAL A 201 -10.20 -9.25 5.46
CA VAL A 201 -9.18 -8.22 5.25
C VAL A 201 -7.82 -8.77 5.64
N LYS A 202 -6.88 -8.79 4.72
CA LYS A 202 -5.49 -9.10 5.01
C LYS A 202 -4.77 -7.80 5.38
N SER A 203 -4.46 -7.61 6.66
CA SER A 203 -3.88 -6.39 7.23
C SER A 203 -2.53 -6.58 7.91
N ASP A 204 -1.95 -7.77 7.85
CA ASP A 204 -0.57 -8.08 8.27
C ASP A 204 0.48 -7.40 7.37
N THR A 205 0.09 -7.09 6.15
CA THR A 205 0.77 -6.23 5.20
C THR A 205 -0.22 -5.18 4.74
N VAL A 206 0.19 -3.92 4.64
CA VAL A 206 -0.64 -2.82 4.16
C VAL A 206 0.02 -2.12 3.00
N LEU A 207 -0.81 -1.50 2.19
CA LEU A 207 -0.42 -0.67 1.07
C LEU A 207 -0.70 0.79 1.44
N VAL A 208 0.23 1.67 1.15
CA VAL A 208 0.06 3.11 1.34
C VAL A 208 0.05 3.75 -0.03
N ASP A 209 -1.13 4.22 -0.45
CA ASP A 209 -1.30 4.93 -1.70
C ASP A 209 -1.18 6.43 -1.44
N PHE A 210 -0.35 7.13 -2.21
CA PHE A 210 -0.19 8.59 -2.13
C PHE A 210 -0.01 9.20 -3.53
N LYS A 211 -0.19 10.50 -3.63
CA LYS A 211 -0.07 11.24 -4.90
C LYS A 211 1.24 12.00 -4.94
N MET A 212 2.01 11.83 -6.00
CA MET A 212 3.28 12.50 -6.26
C MET A 212 3.16 13.46 -7.43
N THR A 213 3.84 14.62 -7.39
CA THR A 213 3.83 15.54 -8.52
C THR A 213 4.78 15.07 -9.63
N ALA A 214 4.45 15.38 -10.88
CA ALA A 214 5.34 15.09 -12.01
C ALA A 214 6.71 15.78 -11.86
N LEU A 215 6.77 16.94 -11.18
CA LEU A 215 8.02 17.65 -10.93
C LEU A 215 8.93 16.88 -9.98
N ASP A 216 8.38 16.33 -8.89
CA ASP A 216 9.16 15.53 -7.93
C ASP A 216 9.66 14.23 -8.58
N TYR A 217 8.82 13.62 -9.42
CA TYR A 217 9.23 12.46 -10.23
C TYR A 217 10.43 12.77 -11.12
N LEU A 218 10.36 13.84 -11.90
CA LEU A 218 11.47 14.24 -12.78
C LEU A 218 12.74 14.60 -12.00
N ARG A 219 12.61 15.18 -10.81
CA ARG A 219 13.73 15.42 -9.90
C ARG A 219 14.37 14.14 -9.42
N ALA A 220 13.56 13.13 -9.05
CA ALA A 220 14.04 11.82 -8.64
C ALA A 220 14.67 11.07 -9.83
N GLU A 221 14.04 11.09 -11.01
CA GLU A 221 14.53 10.44 -12.22
C GLU A 221 15.90 11.00 -12.67
N ARG A 222 16.09 12.33 -12.62
CA ARG A 222 17.42 12.96 -12.89
C ARG A 222 18.54 12.43 -12.00
N ARG A 223 18.19 11.84 -10.87
CA ARG A 223 19.07 11.16 -9.92
C ARG A 223 19.08 9.65 -10.09
N ASN A 224 18.52 9.16 -11.22
CA ASN A 224 18.32 7.75 -11.54
C ASN A 224 17.50 6.97 -10.50
N VAL A 225 16.65 7.60 -9.70
CA VAL A 225 15.73 6.91 -8.79
C VAL A 225 14.59 6.34 -9.60
N LYS A 226 14.49 5.01 -9.65
CA LYS A 226 13.39 4.30 -10.29
C LYS A 226 12.43 3.83 -9.23
N PHE A 227 11.16 4.22 -9.33
CA PHE A 227 10.11 3.76 -8.44
C PHE A 227 9.53 2.45 -8.97
N GLY A 228 9.29 1.49 -8.05
CA GLY A 228 8.75 0.17 -8.41
C GLY A 228 9.77 -0.86 -8.88
N GLU A 229 11.03 -0.49 -9.07
CA GLU A 229 12.13 -1.41 -9.39
C GLU A 229 13.15 -1.45 -8.24
N ARG A 230 13.64 -2.64 -7.90
CA ARG A 230 14.78 -2.76 -6.98
C ARG A 230 16.06 -2.45 -7.72
N ASP A 231 16.71 -1.36 -7.37
CA ASP A 231 18.01 -1.00 -7.88
C ASP A 231 19.11 -1.65 -7.02
N THR A 232 19.75 -2.68 -7.55
CA THR A 232 20.83 -3.40 -6.87
C THR A 232 22.19 -2.68 -6.95
N THR A 233 22.30 -1.60 -7.71
CA THR A 233 23.55 -0.85 -7.91
C THR A 233 23.77 0.22 -6.86
N ARG A 234 22.77 0.50 -6.00
CA ARG A 234 22.80 1.55 -4.99
C ARG A 234 22.92 1.01 -3.58
N SER A 235 23.53 1.81 -2.71
CA SER A 235 23.60 1.57 -1.27
C SER A 235 22.27 1.83 -0.55
N TRP A 236 21.27 2.48 -1.21
CA TRP A 236 19.98 2.84 -0.63
C TRP A 236 18.84 2.62 -1.63
N GLN A 237 17.62 2.46 -1.10
CA GLN A 237 16.39 2.29 -1.88
C GLN A 237 15.41 3.42 -1.52
N PRO A 238 14.47 3.80 -2.42
CA PRO A 238 13.39 4.73 -2.11
C PRO A 238 12.45 4.10 -1.09
N THR A 239 12.69 4.42 0.18
CA THR A 239 11.89 3.93 1.30
C THR A 239 10.84 4.94 1.71
N VAL A 240 9.73 4.43 2.20
CA VAL A 240 8.62 5.20 2.73
C VAL A 240 8.58 5.06 4.25
N THR A 241 8.53 6.18 4.94
CA THR A 241 8.22 6.25 6.37
C THR A 241 6.82 6.83 6.54
N VAL A 242 6.02 6.21 7.38
CA VAL A 242 4.64 6.59 7.65
C VAL A 242 4.53 7.17 9.05
N THR A 243 3.82 8.30 9.18
CA THR A 243 3.53 8.91 10.47
C THR A 243 2.14 8.48 10.95
N LEU A 244 2.05 7.97 12.17
CA LEU A 244 0.79 7.56 12.78
C LEU A 244 -0.09 8.76 13.16
N ALA A 245 -1.32 8.50 13.57
CA ALA A 245 -2.28 9.56 13.95
C ALA A 245 -1.86 10.37 15.20
N ASP A 246 -0.96 9.83 16.02
CA ASP A 246 -0.36 10.49 17.19
C ASP A 246 0.94 11.25 16.87
N ASP A 247 1.21 11.51 15.58
CA ASP A 247 2.42 12.12 15.05
C ASP A 247 3.73 11.32 15.30
N SER A 248 3.65 10.10 15.81
CA SER A 248 4.81 9.21 15.92
C SER A 248 5.15 8.56 14.58
N GLU A 249 6.43 8.30 14.33
CA GLU A 249 6.84 7.58 13.13
C GLU A 249 6.63 6.07 13.32
N TYR A 250 6.07 5.43 12.28
CA TYR A 250 5.94 3.99 12.25
C TYR A 250 7.33 3.34 12.09
N PRO A 251 7.70 2.37 12.94
CA PRO A 251 9.10 1.88 13.00
C PRO A 251 9.53 1.08 11.77
N VAL A 252 8.58 0.55 11.00
CA VAL A 252 8.89 -0.26 9.82
C VAL A 252 8.80 0.61 8.58
N LYS A 253 9.90 0.68 7.81
CA LYS A 253 9.93 1.39 6.54
C LYS A 253 9.30 0.54 5.44
N GLY A 254 8.50 1.19 4.60
CA GLY A 254 7.93 0.58 3.39
C GLY A 254 8.86 0.73 2.19
N ILE A 255 8.58 -0.07 1.17
CA ILE A 255 9.27 -0.01 -0.13
C ILE A 255 8.23 0.37 -1.17
N VAL A 256 8.58 1.30 -2.06
CA VAL A 256 7.75 1.65 -3.21
C VAL A 256 7.70 0.46 -4.17
N ASP A 257 6.52 -0.12 -4.35
CA ASP A 257 6.29 -1.29 -5.22
C ASP A 257 5.59 -0.93 -6.53
N PHE A 258 4.95 0.24 -6.60
CA PHE A 258 4.21 0.66 -7.78
C PHE A 258 4.22 2.19 -7.94
N ALA A 259 4.38 2.63 -9.18
CA ALA A 259 4.15 4.01 -9.60
C ALA A 259 3.28 3.99 -10.86
N ASP A 260 2.20 4.76 -10.86
CA ASP A 260 1.25 4.82 -11.97
C ASP A 260 1.93 5.51 -13.17
N PRO A 261 1.94 4.91 -14.36
CA PRO A 261 2.49 5.53 -15.57
C PRO A 261 1.64 6.70 -16.08
N LEU A 262 0.42 6.86 -15.58
CA LEU A 262 -0.51 7.91 -16.00
C LEU A 262 -0.54 9.07 -14.99
N VAL A 263 -0.39 10.28 -15.51
CA VAL A 263 -0.57 11.53 -14.75
C VAL A 263 -2.02 11.98 -14.86
N ASP A 264 -2.65 12.25 -13.75
CA ASP A 264 -3.99 12.85 -13.70
C ASP A 264 -3.91 14.29 -14.26
N PRO A 265 -4.57 14.59 -15.40
CA PRO A 265 -4.45 15.91 -16.05
C PRO A 265 -5.08 17.04 -15.24
N LYS A 266 -5.96 16.74 -14.28
CA LYS A 266 -6.62 17.75 -13.45
C LYS A 266 -5.74 18.21 -12.30
N THR A 267 -4.91 17.32 -11.77
CA THR A 267 -4.09 17.59 -10.58
C THR A 267 -2.59 17.67 -10.89
N GLY A 268 -2.15 17.20 -12.06
CA GLY A 268 -0.74 17.09 -12.41
C GLY A 268 0.04 16.09 -11.54
N THR A 269 -0.68 15.16 -10.89
CA THR A 269 -0.09 14.16 -10.01
C THR A 269 -0.36 12.75 -10.51
N PHE A 270 0.44 11.80 -10.10
CA PHE A 270 0.24 10.37 -10.36
C PHE A 270 0.28 9.55 -9.06
N GLY A 271 -0.29 8.35 -9.11
CA GLY A 271 -0.36 7.46 -7.97
C GLY A 271 0.96 6.77 -7.72
N VAL A 272 1.39 6.75 -6.46
CA VAL A 272 2.52 5.95 -5.99
C VAL A 272 2.03 5.09 -4.84
N ARG A 273 2.50 3.85 -4.80
CA ARG A 273 2.15 2.89 -3.75
C ARG A 273 3.41 2.34 -3.11
N ALA A 274 3.34 2.19 -1.80
CA ALA A 274 4.36 1.51 -1.02
C ALA A 274 3.75 0.38 -0.21
N GLU A 275 4.47 -0.73 -0.11
CA GLU A 275 4.13 -1.87 0.72
C GLU A 275 4.84 -1.77 2.07
N LEU A 276 4.08 -1.96 3.17
CA LEU A 276 4.58 -1.96 4.54
C LEU A 276 4.13 -3.21 5.29
N SER A 277 5.05 -3.81 6.02
CA SER A 277 4.71 -4.87 6.98
C SER A 277 4.00 -4.28 8.21
N ASN A 278 2.90 -4.91 8.66
CA ASN A 278 2.06 -4.44 9.76
C ASN A 278 1.73 -5.56 10.76
N PRO A 279 2.75 -6.20 11.36
CA PRO A 279 2.56 -7.38 12.22
C PRO A 279 1.70 -7.07 13.46
N ASN A 280 1.78 -5.86 13.98
CA ASN A 280 1.07 -5.41 15.18
C ASN A 280 -0.25 -4.67 14.87
N GLN A 281 -0.66 -4.61 13.60
CA GLN A 281 -1.91 -3.99 13.13
C GLN A 281 -2.13 -2.53 13.57
N LYS A 282 -1.07 -1.80 13.82
CA LYS A 282 -1.14 -0.37 14.17
C LYS A 282 -1.63 0.49 13.00
N LEU A 283 -1.36 0.04 11.77
CA LEU A 283 -1.80 0.69 10.54
C LEU A 283 -3.14 0.10 10.14
N LEU A 284 -4.23 0.85 10.35
CA LEU A 284 -5.58 0.40 10.02
C LEU A 284 -5.94 0.80 8.58
N PRO A 285 -6.40 -0.13 7.74
CA PRO A 285 -6.90 0.20 6.41
C PRO A 285 -8.01 1.25 6.48
N GLY A 286 -7.94 2.25 5.62
CA GLY A 286 -8.86 3.38 5.59
C GLY A 286 -8.31 4.67 6.20
N GLN A 287 -7.29 4.60 7.05
CA GLN A 287 -6.67 5.79 7.66
C GLN A 287 -5.89 6.63 6.65
N PHE A 288 -5.89 7.93 6.87
CA PHE A 288 -4.95 8.85 6.23
C PHE A 288 -3.68 8.96 7.07
N THR A 289 -2.56 9.20 6.40
CA THR A 289 -1.24 9.28 7.02
C THR A 289 -0.35 10.26 6.28
N LYS A 290 0.64 10.82 6.98
CA LYS A 290 1.73 11.55 6.34
C LYS A 290 2.79 10.54 5.89
N VAL A 291 3.22 10.67 4.67
CA VAL A 291 4.19 9.80 4.00
C VAL A 291 5.45 10.58 3.73
N LYS A 292 6.58 10.14 4.28
CA LYS A 292 7.91 10.66 3.94
C LYS A 292 8.59 9.66 3.01
N LEU A 293 8.76 10.04 1.75
CA LEU A 293 9.45 9.25 0.74
C LEU A 293 10.89 9.73 0.59
N LEU A 294 11.84 8.83 0.73
CA LEU A 294 13.25 9.11 0.47
C LEU A 294 13.47 9.26 -1.05
N LEU A 295 13.75 10.50 -1.48
CA LEU A 295 13.91 10.87 -2.88
C LEU A 295 15.37 10.87 -3.35
N ASP A 296 16.31 11.18 -2.44
CA ASP A 296 17.73 11.30 -2.77
C ASP A 296 18.60 11.16 -1.51
N VAL A 297 19.82 10.68 -1.68
CA VAL A 297 20.87 10.72 -0.66
C VAL A 297 22.09 11.41 -1.26
N ARG A 298 22.41 12.58 -0.75
CA ARG A 298 23.59 13.33 -1.16
C ARG A 298 24.76 12.97 -0.26
N GLU A 299 25.59 12.09 -0.72
CA GLU A 299 26.78 11.66 -0.02
C GLU A 299 27.77 12.81 0.16
N ARG A 300 28.41 12.89 1.32
CA ARG A 300 29.49 13.83 1.68
C ARG A 300 29.14 15.30 1.43
N SER A 301 27.88 15.68 1.60
CA SER A 301 27.45 17.07 1.47
C SER A 301 27.99 17.93 2.61
N ILE A 302 28.35 19.17 2.29
CA ILE A 302 28.74 20.14 3.32
C ILE A 302 27.49 20.65 4.02
N VAL A 303 27.41 20.42 5.31
CA VAL A 303 26.27 20.83 6.15
C VAL A 303 26.72 21.95 7.09
N VAL A 304 25.90 22.98 7.19
CA VAL A 304 26.08 24.10 8.10
C VAL A 304 24.81 24.31 8.94
N PRO A 305 24.93 24.76 10.20
CA PRO A 305 23.75 25.08 10.99
C PRO A 305 22.89 26.16 10.31
N ARG A 306 21.57 26.00 10.27
CA ARG A 306 20.65 26.97 9.66
C ARG A 306 20.86 28.41 10.18
N LYS A 307 21.24 28.54 11.46
CA LYS A 307 21.53 29.83 12.11
C LYS A 307 22.73 30.57 11.50
N ALA A 308 23.63 29.87 10.81
CA ALA A 308 24.77 30.47 10.14
C ALA A 308 24.41 31.05 8.75
N LEU A 309 23.19 30.76 8.25
CA LEU A 309 22.72 31.21 6.95
C LEU A 309 21.96 32.54 7.09
N SER A 310 22.42 33.57 6.37
CA SER A 310 21.75 34.87 6.23
C SER A 310 21.08 34.95 4.86
N ILE A 311 19.76 35.13 4.84
CA ILE A 311 18.98 35.32 3.60
C ILE A 311 18.74 36.81 3.40
N GLU A 312 19.28 37.37 2.33
CA GLU A 312 19.17 38.79 1.99
C GLU A 312 18.66 38.96 0.56
N LYS A 313 18.40 40.24 0.20
CA LYS A 313 18.08 40.60 -1.21
C LYS A 313 19.27 40.22 -2.09
N GLY A 314 19.16 39.13 -2.84
CA GLY A 314 20.22 38.62 -3.72
C GLY A 314 20.69 37.19 -3.45
N GLY A 315 20.19 36.56 -2.37
CA GLY A 315 20.43 35.14 -2.12
C GLY A 315 20.86 34.82 -0.69
N ALA A 316 21.44 33.63 -0.54
CA ALA A 316 21.89 33.12 0.75
C ALA A 316 23.39 33.38 0.93
N PHE A 317 23.75 33.84 2.10
CA PHE A 317 25.13 34.16 2.48
C PHE A 317 25.51 33.51 3.82
N ILE A 318 26.81 33.21 3.95
CA ILE A 318 27.42 32.79 5.21
C ILE A 318 28.61 33.70 5.50
N TYR A 319 28.95 33.85 6.79
CA TYR A 319 30.16 34.50 7.22
C TYR A 319 31.23 33.46 7.52
N ILE A 320 32.40 33.57 6.87
CA ILE A 320 33.52 32.68 7.06
C ILE A 320 34.60 33.46 7.81
N ILE A 321 35.05 32.93 8.93
CA ILE A 321 36.18 33.53 9.71
C ILE A 321 37.48 33.04 9.08
N ARG A 322 38.32 34.00 8.65
CA ARG A 322 39.67 33.71 8.17
C ARG A 322 40.65 33.55 9.32
N ARG A 323 41.91 33.17 9.00
CA ARG A 323 42.97 32.99 10.00
C ARG A 323 43.40 34.28 10.72
N ASP A 324 43.01 35.40 10.18
CA ASP A 324 43.25 36.76 10.68
C ASP A 324 42.05 37.32 11.47
N ASP A 325 41.13 36.44 11.91
CA ASP A 325 39.90 36.78 12.61
C ASP A 325 38.96 37.76 11.87
N ILE A 326 39.15 37.91 10.56
CA ILE A 326 38.28 38.72 9.74
C ILE A 326 37.11 37.86 9.23
N ALA A 327 35.87 38.38 9.44
CA ALA A 327 34.65 37.78 8.89
C ALA A 327 34.45 38.19 7.45
N GLU A 328 34.46 37.21 6.53
CA GLU A 328 34.20 37.41 5.11
C GLU A 328 32.80 36.88 4.78
N LYS A 329 31.97 37.78 4.22
CA LYS A 329 30.63 37.39 3.72
C LYS A 329 30.78 36.69 2.37
N ARG A 330 30.28 35.45 2.28
CA ARG A 330 30.35 34.67 1.04
C ARG A 330 28.96 34.20 0.60
N PHE A 331 28.70 34.41 -0.68
CA PHE A 331 27.50 33.85 -1.32
C PHE A 331 27.58 32.32 -1.36
N VAL A 332 26.45 31.67 -1.04
CA VAL A 332 26.33 30.21 -1.08
C VAL A 332 25.06 29.80 -1.81
N GLN A 333 25.14 28.76 -2.58
CA GLN A 333 23.99 28.11 -3.16
C GLN A 333 23.53 27.00 -2.22
N THR A 334 22.38 27.17 -1.59
CA THR A 334 21.81 26.18 -0.66
C THR A 334 21.13 25.06 -1.42
N GLY A 335 21.19 23.86 -0.84
CA GLY A 335 20.33 22.74 -1.20
C GLY A 335 18.93 22.87 -0.57
N PRO A 336 18.10 21.83 -0.68
CA PRO A 336 16.87 21.71 0.10
C PRO A 336 17.19 21.74 1.59
N GLU A 337 16.30 22.33 2.37
CA GLU A 337 16.39 22.40 3.84
C GLU A 337 16.03 21.08 4.51
#